data_4e7448bf00a3ea522ff85c83ef04c5aa
#
_entry.id   4e7448bf00a3ea522ff85c83ef04c5aa
#
_cell.length_a   1.000
_cell.length_b   1.000
_cell.length_c   1.000
_cell.angle_alpha   90.00
_cell.angle_beta   90.00
_cell.angle_gamma   90.00
#
_symmetry.space_group_name_H-M   'P 1'
#
loop_
_entity.id
_entity.type
_entity.pdbx_description
1 polymer ?
#
loop_
_entity_poly.entity_id
_entity_poly.type
_entity_poly.pdbx_seq_one_letter_code
_entity_poly.pdbx_strand_id
1 'polypeptide(L)'
;MMIEYLQRDGVLARDHLVDDLARRDVEEPRLSLVRRGALALGVAGAKLAEDRPHHAGAARGGGLGRLAACFLDSLATLQIPAVGYGIRYEFGIFDQLIRDGWQVEITDKWLKGGWPWEIPQPDQACFVGFGGRTESYRDDKGNYRVRWIPDEHAIGVPHDVPVLGYRVNTCDRLRLWRADASESFDFYAFNIGDYYGAVEEKVGSETLSKVLYPNDGTDEGRRLRLKQQHFFVSCSLQDMLRSLDQRGIPVQEFPDHWAVQLNDTHPTLAIPELMRILIDVEQLTWEDAWSTCVATFAYTNHTLLPEALEQWSVELLERVLPRHLQIIYEINSRFLQQVKHQHPGDIDRLRRMSLVVEGDNRSVRMSHLAVVGSHAVNGVSQLHSELLRRQVFRDFDEFFPERFCATTNGITPRRWLKLANPRLADLITEYIGDGWIRDLSQLESLANYAHNEELASKWQAVKRNNKLRLAKRIHDEQGIEISIDSL
;
A
#
# COMPACT_ATOMS: atom_id res chain seq x y z
N MET A 1 10.45 -3.48 0.00
CA MET A 1 10.55 -4.45 1.09
C MET A 1 11.37 -5.68 0.70
N MET A 2 10.84 -6.59 -0.10
CA MET A 2 11.62 -7.70 -0.67
C MET A 2 12.86 -7.20 -1.45
N ILE A 3 12.74 -6.08 -2.14
CA ILE A 3 13.82 -5.42 -2.87
C ILE A 3 14.95 -4.96 -1.95
N GLU A 4 14.64 -4.51 -0.77
CA GLU A 4 15.61 -3.96 0.16
C GLU A 4 16.36 -5.05 0.94
N TYR A 5 15.68 -6.14 1.27
CA TYR A 5 16.33 -7.36 1.72
C TYR A 5 17.34 -7.84 0.66
N LEU A 6 16.93 -7.79 -0.60
CA LEU A 6 17.76 -8.12 -1.74
C LEU A 6 18.94 -7.15 -1.96
N GLN A 7 18.79 -5.88 -1.58
CA GLN A 7 19.82 -4.84 -1.75
C GLN A 7 20.82 -4.79 -0.60
N ARG A 8 20.41 -5.15 0.61
CA ARG A 8 21.22 -5.00 1.81
C ARG A 8 22.21 -6.15 2.04
N ASP A 9 21.79 -7.37 1.75
CA ASP A 9 22.56 -8.57 2.08
C ASP A 9 23.36 -9.14 0.90
N GLY A 10 23.52 -8.35 -0.19
CA GLY A 10 24.26 -8.78 -1.38
C GLY A 10 23.60 -9.95 -2.12
N VAL A 11 22.34 -10.28 -1.79
CA VAL A 11 21.66 -11.49 -2.21
C VAL A 11 20.75 -11.19 -3.38
N LEU A 12 21.30 -10.62 -4.44
CA LEU A 12 20.51 -10.35 -5.64
C LEU A 12 20.73 -11.31 -6.78
N ALA A 13 21.49 -12.35 -6.56
CA ALA A 13 21.37 -13.53 -7.40
C ALA A 13 20.07 -14.25 -7.00
N ARG A 14 19.20 -14.46 -7.97
CA ARG A 14 17.91 -15.19 -7.85
C ARG A 14 18.09 -16.53 -7.11
N ASP A 15 19.24 -17.14 -7.24
CA ASP A 15 19.61 -18.43 -6.65
C ASP A 15 19.97 -18.32 -5.16
N HIS A 16 20.55 -17.20 -4.70
CA HIS A 16 20.92 -17.02 -3.30
C HIS A 16 19.71 -16.74 -2.39
N LEU A 17 18.70 -16.03 -2.86
CA LEU A 17 17.45 -15.82 -2.11
C LEU A 17 16.75 -17.16 -1.84
N VAL A 18 16.71 -18.02 -2.85
CA VAL A 18 16.13 -19.37 -2.77
C VAL A 18 16.96 -20.25 -1.81
N ASP A 19 18.27 -20.14 -1.87
CA ASP A 19 19.19 -20.92 -1.01
C ASP A 19 19.19 -20.45 0.45
N ASP A 20 19.06 -19.15 0.70
CA ASP A 20 19.06 -18.61 2.08
C ASP A 20 17.72 -18.87 2.78
N LEU A 21 16.60 -18.82 2.03
CA LEU A 21 15.28 -19.24 2.52
C LEU A 21 15.20 -20.76 2.73
N ALA A 22 15.87 -21.56 1.89
CA ALA A 22 15.96 -23.01 2.05
C ALA A 22 16.81 -23.43 3.28
N ARG A 23 17.86 -22.65 3.63
CA ARG A 23 18.70 -22.91 4.80
C ARG A 23 18.08 -22.58 6.15
N ARG A 24 16.91 -21.91 6.16
CA ARG A 24 16.19 -21.53 7.37
C ARG A 24 14.99 -22.43 7.71
N ASP A 25 14.96 -23.67 7.20
CA ASP A 25 13.86 -24.63 7.41
C ASP A 25 12.46 -24.02 7.15
N VAL A 26 12.37 -23.08 6.16
CA VAL A 26 11.08 -22.58 5.71
C VAL A 26 10.50 -23.61 4.74
N GLU A 27 9.42 -24.26 5.13
CA GLU A 27 8.75 -25.28 4.32
C GLU A 27 8.56 -24.88 2.85
N GLU A 28 8.79 -25.80 1.93
CA GLU A 28 8.70 -25.64 0.46
C GLU A 28 7.48 -24.85 -0.08
N PRO A 29 6.29 -24.86 0.56
CA PRO A 29 5.14 -24.08 0.12
C PRO A 29 5.38 -22.58 0.00
N ARG A 30 6.21 -21.98 0.87
CA ARG A 30 6.51 -20.53 0.85
C ARG A 30 7.44 -20.11 -0.28
N LEU A 31 8.33 -21.00 -0.70
CA LEU A 31 9.19 -20.79 -1.87
C LEU A 31 8.42 -20.87 -3.19
N SER A 32 7.34 -21.66 -3.23
CA SER A 32 6.47 -21.76 -4.41
C SER A 32 5.65 -20.47 -4.65
N LEU A 33 5.28 -19.75 -3.58
CA LEU A 33 4.57 -18.47 -3.66
C LEU A 33 5.37 -17.39 -4.38
N VAL A 34 6.67 -17.26 -4.08
CA VAL A 34 7.57 -16.31 -4.77
C VAL A 34 7.74 -16.67 -6.25
N ARG A 35 7.61 -17.95 -6.60
CA ARG A 35 7.76 -18.44 -8.00
C ARG A 35 6.47 -18.45 -8.81
N ARG A 36 5.27 -18.44 -8.18
CA ARG A 36 3.99 -18.67 -8.86
C ARG A 36 2.95 -17.58 -8.66
N GLY A 37 3.05 -16.75 -7.60
CA GLY A 37 2.04 -15.77 -7.26
C GLY A 37 2.33 -14.38 -7.82
N ALA A 38 1.29 -13.64 -8.15
CA ALA A 38 1.39 -12.20 -8.34
C ALA A 38 1.41 -11.50 -6.98
N LEU A 39 2.36 -10.59 -6.77
CA LEU A 39 2.44 -9.77 -5.57
C LEU A 39 1.49 -8.59 -5.71
N ALA A 40 0.49 -8.50 -4.84
CA ALA A 40 -0.39 -7.34 -4.74
C ALA A 40 0.13 -6.38 -3.69
N LEU A 41 0.47 -5.17 -4.09
CA LEU A 41 0.88 -4.09 -3.20
C LEU A 41 -0.27 -3.13 -3.00
N GLY A 42 -0.70 -2.97 -1.74
CA GLY A 42 -1.64 -1.91 -1.38
C GLY A 42 -0.95 -0.55 -1.44
N VAL A 43 -1.31 0.26 -2.41
CA VAL A 43 -0.74 1.60 -2.62
C VAL A 43 -1.82 2.63 -2.34
N ALA A 44 -1.74 3.29 -1.19
CA ALA A 44 -2.55 4.47 -0.95
C ALA A 44 -1.99 5.64 -1.78
N GLY A 45 -2.69 6.00 -2.85
CA GLY A 45 -2.49 7.26 -3.57
C GLY A 45 -1.12 7.48 -4.22
N ALA A 46 -0.61 6.50 -4.97
CA ALA A 46 0.64 6.70 -5.71
C ALA A 46 0.44 7.63 -6.92
N LYS A 47 1.01 8.81 -6.86
CA LYS A 47 1.20 9.67 -8.03
C LYS A 47 2.48 9.23 -8.75
N LEU A 48 2.35 8.33 -9.73
CA LEU A 48 3.47 7.85 -10.57
C LEU A 48 3.77 8.76 -11.78
N ALA A 49 2.97 9.82 -11.98
CA ALA A 49 3.06 10.69 -13.14
C ALA A 49 4.22 11.66 -13.04
N GLU A 50 5.40 11.31 -13.59
CA GLU A 50 6.53 12.20 -13.43
C GLU A 50 7.66 12.17 -14.45
N ASP A 51 7.35 11.96 -15.69
CA ASP A 51 8.33 12.21 -16.75
C ASP A 51 8.15 13.59 -17.46
N ARG A 52 7.60 14.59 -16.75
CA ARG A 52 7.64 15.97 -17.25
C ARG A 52 8.82 16.71 -16.60
N PRO A 53 9.84 17.12 -17.38
CA PRO A 53 11.04 17.80 -16.86
C PRO A 53 10.80 19.19 -16.24
N HIS A 54 9.58 19.72 -16.31
CA HIS A 54 9.27 21.09 -15.91
C HIS A 54 8.39 21.26 -14.67
N HIS A 55 7.99 20.20 -13.99
CA HIS A 55 7.24 20.31 -12.74
C HIS A 55 7.98 19.64 -11.60
N ALA A 56 8.62 20.47 -10.78
CA ALA A 56 9.19 20.09 -9.48
C ALA A 56 8.13 19.54 -8.47
N GLY A 57 6.91 19.29 -8.95
CA GLY A 57 5.78 18.75 -8.22
C GLY A 57 5.76 17.25 -8.01
N ALA A 58 6.76 16.58 -8.49
CA ALA A 58 6.87 15.13 -8.55
C ALA A 58 6.97 14.40 -7.20
N ALA A 59 7.35 15.07 -6.15
CA ALA A 59 7.47 14.50 -4.80
C ALA A 59 6.18 14.60 -3.95
N ARG A 60 5.06 15.00 -4.54
CA ARG A 60 3.84 15.38 -3.82
C ARG A 60 2.87 14.24 -3.51
N GLY A 61 3.13 13.02 -3.94
CA GLY A 61 2.51 11.83 -3.34
C GLY A 61 3.24 11.54 -2.02
N GLY A 62 2.55 11.35 -0.91
CA GLY A 62 3.17 11.09 0.39
C GLY A 62 4.27 10.03 0.34
N GLY A 63 5.12 9.94 1.35
CA GLY A 63 6.30 9.05 1.37
C GLY A 63 5.99 7.60 0.99
N LEU A 64 4.85 7.07 1.44
CA LEU A 64 4.39 5.71 1.11
C LEU A 64 4.11 5.52 -0.39
N GLY A 65 3.54 6.52 -1.06
CA GLY A 65 3.27 6.47 -2.51
C GLY A 65 4.57 6.42 -3.33
N ARG A 66 5.57 7.22 -2.96
CA ARG A 66 6.88 7.18 -3.61
C ARG A 66 7.61 5.86 -3.36
N LEU A 67 7.53 5.32 -2.15
CA LEU A 67 8.10 4.03 -1.81
C LEU A 67 7.48 2.91 -2.65
N ALA A 68 6.16 2.88 -2.76
CA ALA A 68 5.44 1.90 -3.58
C ALA A 68 5.81 2.00 -5.08
N ALA A 69 6.01 3.21 -5.61
CA ALA A 69 6.50 3.40 -6.97
C ALA A 69 7.91 2.82 -7.18
N CYS A 70 8.81 2.97 -6.18
CA CYS A 70 10.12 2.34 -6.22
C CYS A 70 10.02 0.80 -6.19
N PHE A 71 9.11 0.25 -5.40
CA PHE A 71 8.89 -1.20 -5.35
C PHE A 71 8.41 -1.74 -6.69
N LEU A 72 7.39 -1.14 -7.30
CA LEU A 72 6.87 -1.59 -8.60
C LEU A 72 7.93 -1.53 -9.70
N ASP A 73 8.69 -0.42 -9.80
CA ASP A 73 9.78 -0.30 -10.77
C ASP A 73 10.85 -1.41 -10.57
N SER A 74 11.16 -1.72 -9.33
CA SER A 74 12.16 -2.75 -9.03
C SER A 74 11.61 -4.17 -9.19
N LEU A 75 10.35 -4.43 -8.84
CA LEU A 75 9.71 -5.74 -9.08
C LEU A 75 9.66 -6.05 -10.56
N ALA A 76 9.23 -5.09 -11.40
CA ALA A 76 9.25 -5.24 -12.84
C ALA A 76 10.67 -5.48 -13.39
N THR A 77 11.67 -4.75 -12.86
CA THR A 77 13.08 -4.91 -13.26
C THR A 77 13.65 -6.27 -12.87
N LEU A 78 13.23 -6.80 -11.71
CA LEU A 78 13.61 -8.13 -11.23
C LEU A 78 12.77 -9.26 -11.85
N GLN A 79 11.84 -8.93 -12.72
CA GLN A 79 10.93 -9.87 -13.39
C GLN A 79 10.04 -10.65 -12.40
N ILE A 80 9.62 -9.99 -11.33
CA ILE A 80 8.69 -10.52 -10.33
C ILE A 80 7.31 -10.00 -10.68
N PRO A 81 6.34 -10.87 -11.03
CA PRO A 81 4.99 -10.44 -11.35
C PRO A 81 4.35 -9.69 -10.19
N ALA A 82 3.89 -8.46 -10.44
CA ALA A 82 3.29 -7.63 -9.41
C ALA A 82 2.15 -6.77 -9.95
N VAL A 83 1.17 -6.49 -9.09
CA VAL A 83 0.13 -5.51 -9.33
C VAL A 83 0.08 -4.55 -8.14
N GLY A 84 0.29 -3.27 -8.40
CA GLY A 84 0.01 -2.22 -7.43
C GLY A 84 -1.46 -1.84 -7.48
N TYR A 85 -2.10 -1.71 -6.32
CA TYR A 85 -3.48 -1.22 -6.23
C TYR A 85 -3.55 0.08 -5.44
N GLY A 86 -4.39 1.01 -5.88
CA GLY A 86 -4.59 2.30 -5.21
C GLY A 86 -5.85 3.01 -5.65
N ILE A 87 -6.10 4.20 -5.11
CA ILE A 87 -7.15 5.09 -5.56
C ILE A 87 -6.57 6.07 -6.59
N ARG A 88 -7.30 6.27 -7.69
CA ARG A 88 -7.03 7.29 -8.69
C ARG A 88 -7.60 8.63 -8.22
N TYR A 89 -6.85 9.34 -7.42
CA TYR A 89 -7.28 10.64 -6.96
C TYR A 89 -7.32 11.66 -8.11
N GLU A 90 -8.43 12.39 -8.22
CA GLU A 90 -8.58 13.46 -9.21
C GLU A 90 -7.62 14.62 -8.94
N PHE A 91 -7.42 14.93 -7.66
CA PHE A 91 -6.49 15.94 -7.20
C PHE A 91 -5.41 15.30 -6.32
N GLY A 92 -4.17 15.77 -6.42
CA GLY A 92 -3.12 15.39 -5.48
C GLY A 92 -3.38 15.93 -4.07
N ILE A 93 -2.38 15.81 -3.17
CA ILE A 93 -2.50 16.38 -1.82
C ILE A 93 -2.80 17.88 -1.93
N PHE A 94 -1.91 18.65 -2.51
CA PHE A 94 -2.02 20.10 -2.83
C PHE A 94 -0.80 20.56 -3.64
N ASP A 95 -0.93 21.68 -4.29
CA ASP A 95 0.20 22.48 -4.79
C ASP A 95 0.60 23.49 -3.74
N GLN A 96 1.90 23.66 -3.52
CA GLN A 96 2.48 24.53 -2.51
C GLN A 96 2.89 25.87 -3.14
N LEU A 97 2.34 26.95 -2.65
CA LEU A 97 2.78 28.30 -2.98
C LEU A 97 3.33 28.99 -1.72
N ILE A 98 4.29 29.88 -1.90
CA ILE A 98 4.73 30.77 -0.83
C ILE A 98 4.21 32.16 -1.15
N ARG A 99 3.40 32.73 -0.24
CA ARG A 99 2.90 34.11 -0.29
C ARG A 99 3.22 34.81 1.00
N ASP A 100 3.87 35.94 0.93
CA ASP A 100 4.25 36.74 2.09
C ASP A 100 5.02 35.97 3.17
N GLY A 101 5.86 34.99 2.74
CA GLY A 101 6.63 34.11 3.61
C GLY A 101 5.85 32.91 4.19
N TRP A 102 4.56 32.76 3.86
CA TRP A 102 3.71 31.67 4.36
C TRP A 102 3.40 30.67 3.25
N GLN A 103 3.32 29.40 3.64
CA GLN A 103 2.82 28.34 2.76
C GLN A 103 1.32 28.52 2.52
N VAL A 104 0.94 28.52 1.24
CA VAL A 104 -0.47 28.50 0.80
C VAL A 104 -0.69 27.22 -0.02
N GLU A 105 -1.67 26.43 0.39
CA GLU A 105 -2.04 25.19 -0.29
C GLU A 105 -3.13 25.48 -1.33
N ILE A 106 -2.88 25.05 -2.55
CA ILE A 106 -3.84 25.15 -3.65
C ILE A 106 -4.08 23.78 -4.28
N THR A 107 -5.18 23.62 -5.00
CA THR A 107 -5.54 22.36 -5.64
C THR A 107 -4.50 21.92 -6.66
N ASP A 108 -3.92 20.74 -6.48
CA ASP A 108 -3.04 20.08 -7.44
C ASP A 108 -3.86 19.44 -8.57
N LYS A 109 -3.98 20.12 -9.69
CA LYS A 109 -4.73 19.70 -10.88
C LYS A 109 -3.86 18.87 -11.83
N TRP A 110 -3.25 17.79 -11.34
CA TRP A 110 -2.26 17.00 -12.08
C TRP A 110 -2.80 16.34 -13.36
N LEU A 111 -4.12 16.12 -13.45
CA LEU A 111 -4.79 15.55 -14.63
C LEU A 111 -5.17 16.59 -15.68
N LYS A 112 -5.00 17.91 -15.42
CA LYS A 112 -5.46 19.00 -16.32
C LYS A 112 -4.92 18.89 -17.75
N GLY A 113 -3.76 18.31 -17.95
CA GLY A 113 -3.14 18.15 -19.27
C GLY A 113 -3.34 16.78 -19.91
N GLY A 114 -4.22 15.94 -19.32
CA GLY A 114 -4.31 14.53 -19.63
C GLY A 114 -3.10 13.73 -19.14
N TRP A 115 -3.25 12.43 -19.07
CA TRP A 115 -2.17 11.51 -18.72
C TRP A 115 -2.21 10.29 -19.65
N PRO A 116 -1.38 10.28 -20.70
CA PRO A 116 -1.49 9.30 -21.79
C PRO A 116 -1.08 7.88 -21.38
N TRP A 117 -0.51 7.70 -20.18
CA TRP A 117 -0.04 6.39 -19.71
C TRP A 117 -1.11 5.58 -18.97
N GLU A 118 -2.27 6.17 -18.69
CA GLU A 118 -3.36 5.42 -18.07
C GLU A 118 -4.33 4.88 -19.13
N ILE A 119 -4.79 3.64 -18.88
CA ILE A 119 -5.72 2.92 -19.74
C ILE A 119 -6.94 2.57 -18.90
N PRO A 120 -8.10 3.23 -19.11
CA PRO A 120 -9.32 2.87 -18.38
C PRO A 120 -9.82 1.49 -18.82
N GLN A 121 -10.35 0.72 -17.86
CA GLN A 121 -10.87 -0.63 -18.06
C GLN A 121 -12.34 -0.72 -17.55
N PRO A 122 -13.30 -0.02 -18.16
CA PRO A 122 -14.67 0.07 -17.65
C PRO A 122 -15.37 -1.28 -17.56
N ASP A 123 -15.02 -2.24 -18.43
CA ASP A 123 -15.58 -3.60 -18.41
C ASP A 123 -15.17 -4.41 -17.18
N GLN A 124 -14.21 -3.92 -16.41
CA GLN A 124 -13.71 -4.53 -15.18
C GLN A 124 -14.14 -3.75 -13.92
N ALA A 125 -15.20 -2.95 -14.04
CA ALA A 125 -15.73 -2.20 -12.91
C ALA A 125 -16.21 -3.12 -11.78
N CYS A 126 -16.12 -2.62 -10.55
CA CYS A 126 -16.53 -3.31 -9.32
C CYS A 126 -17.61 -2.50 -8.60
N PHE A 127 -18.56 -3.19 -7.95
CA PHE A 127 -19.57 -2.55 -7.11
C PHE A 127 -19.14 -2.63 -5.65
N VAL A 128 -19.21 -1.50 -4.94
CA VAL A 128 -18.85 -1.40 -3.52
C VAL A 128 -20.03 -0.82 -2.74
N GLY A 129 -20.47 -1.55 -1.72
CA GLY A 129 -21.57 -1.12 -0.84
C GLY A 129 -21.06 -0.45 0.43
N PHE A 130 -21.90 0.42 1.04
CA PHE A 130 -21.67 1.05 2.33
C PHE A 130 -22.97 1.11 3.12
N GLY A 131 -22.85 1.27 4.46
CA GLY A 131 -23.99 1.44 5.34
C GLY A 131 -24.93 0.26 5.41
N GLY A 132 -26.21 0.55 5.58
CA GLY A 132 -27.28 -0.43 5.57
C GLY A 132 -27.33 -1.31 6.82
N ARG A 133 -27.76 -2.56 6.64
CA ARG A 133 -28.00 -3.51 7.73
C ARG A 133 -27.56 -4.93 7.38
N THR A 134 -27.50 -5.78 8.38
CA THR A 134 -27.25 -7.22 8.22
C THR A 134 -28.53 -8.00 8.56
N GLU A 135 -28.77 -9.05 7.80
CA GLU A 135 -29.88 -10.00 8.03
C GLU A 135 -29.33 -11.41 8.19
N SER A 136 -29.76 -12.08 9.26
CA SER A 136 -29.41 -13.49 9.49
C SER A 136 -30.45 -14.38 8.83
N TYR A 137 -30.00 -15.46 8.19
CA TYR A 137 -30.86 -16.48 7.62
C TYR A 137 -30.25 -17.88 7.73
N ARG A 138 -31.05 -18.90 7.42
CA ARG A 138 -30.51 -20.25 7.24
C ARG A 138 -30.54 -20.59 5.76
N ASP A 139 -29.44 -21.15 5.27
CA ASP A 139 -29.35 -21.65 3.89
C ASP A 139 -30.17 -22.96 3.73
N ASP A 140 -30.28 -23.47 2.51
CA ASP A 140 -31.03 -24.70 2.19
C ASP A 140 -30.47 -25.95 2.90
N LYS A 141 -29.22 -25.87 3.39
CA LYS A 141 -28.55 -26.90 4.17
C LYS A 141 -28.74 -26.73 5.68
N GLY A 142 -29.47 -25.69 6.12
CA GLY A 142 -29.71 -25.34 7.52
C GLY A 142 -28.58 -24.61 8.22
N ASN A 143 -27.48 -24.21 7.49
CA ASN A 143 -26.37 -23.47 8.06
C ASN A 143 -26.81 -22.04 8.37
N TYR A 144 -26.29 -21.47 9.47
CA TYR A 144 -26.46 -20.05 9.78
C TYR A 144 -25.62 -19.19 8.83
N ARG A 145 -26.26 -18.21 8.18
CA ARG A 145 -25.66 -17.29 7.25
C ARG A 145 -26.06 -15.85 7.58
N VAL A 146 -25.24 -14.91 7.14
CA VAL A 146 -25.51 -13.48 7.25
C VAL A 146 -25.46 -12.86 5.88
N ARG A 147 -26.43 -12.00 5.56
CA ARG A 147 -26.45 -11.17 4.37
C ARG A 147 -26.28 -9.72 4.78
N TRP A 148 -25.35 -9.02 4.15
CA TRP A 148 -25.24 -7.57 4.23
C TRP A 148 -26.08 -6.93 3.14
N ILE A 149 -26.91 -5.95 3.52
CA ILE A 149 -27.74 -5.15 2.62
C ILE A 149 -27.28 -3.71 2.77
N PRO A 150 -26.35 -3.25 1.91
CA PRO A 150 -25.89 -1.86 1.92
C PRO A 150 -27.02 -0.93 1.44
N ASP A 151 -26.99 0.33 1.87
CA ASP A 151 -27.93 1.38 1.48
C ASP A 151 -27.28 2.46 0.60
N GLU A 152 -25.96 2.46 0.49
CA GLU A 152 -25.20 3.30 -0.42
C GLU A 152 -24.27 2.43 -1.28
N HIS A 153 -24.05 2.83 -2.54
CA HIS A 153 -23.18 2.11 -3.48
C HIS A 153 -22.27 3.07 -4.24
N ALA A 154 -21.11 2.58 -4.63
CA ALA A 154 -20.24 3.24 -5.60
C ALA A 154 -19.68 2.21 -6.59
N ILE A 155 -19.35 2.67 -7.79
CA ILE A 155 -18.69 1.87 -8.82
C ILE A 155 -17.21 2.22 -8.83
N GLY A 156 -16.36 1.21 -8.70
CA GLY A 156 -14.91 1.35 -8.90
C GLY A 156 -14.54 1.04 -10.34
N VAL A 157 -14.10 2.05 -11.08
CA VAL A 157 -13.62 1.89 -12.46
C VAL A 157 -12.09 1.84 -12.45
N PRO A 158 -11.46 0.73 -12.87
CA PRO A 158 -10.02 0.62 -12.84
C PRO A 158 -9.36 1.37 -14.01
N HIS A 159 -8.25 2.02 -13.69
CA HIS A 159 -7.34 2.67 -14.62
C HIS A 159 -5.98 2.02 -14.48
N ASP A 160 -5.49 1.37 -15.52
CA ASP A 160 -4.22 0.65 -15.52
C ASP A 160 -3.09 1.54 -16.02
N VAL A 161 -1.97 1.50 -15.31
CA VAL A 161 -0.72 2.16 -15.68
C VAL A 161 0.34 1.08 -15.83
N PRO A 162 0.95 0.92 -17.01
CA PRO A 162 2.04 -0.03 -17.23
C PRO A 162 3.31 0.43 -16.51
N VAL A 163 3.98 -0.49 -15.84
CA VAL A 163 5.26 -0.30 -15.15
C VAL A 163 6.30 -1.20 -15.79
N LEU A 164 7.15 -0.62 -16.61
CA LEU A 164 8.14 -1.35 -17.40
C LEU A 164 9.40 -1.66 -16.59
N GLY A 165 9.87 -2.89 -16.63
CA GLY A 165 11.15 -3.29 -16.10
C GLY A 165 12.33 -2.76 -16.93
N TYR A 166 13.42 -2.39 -16.26
CA TYR A 166 14.60 -1.83 -16.93
C TYR A 166 15.35 -2.91 -17.73
N ARG A 167 15.36 -2.77 -19.08
CA ARG A 167 16.02 -3.69 -20.01
C ARG A 167 15.61 -5.16 -19.86
N VAL A 168 14.35 -5.40 -19.50
CA VAL A 168 13.73 -6.73 -19.41
C VAL A 168 12.35 -6.71 -20.06
N ASN A 169 11.82 -7.88 -20.43
CA ASN A 169 10.51 -8.02 -21.07
C ASN A 169 9.38 -8.21 -20.04
N THR A 170 9.44 -7.48 -18.93
CA THR A 170 8.42 -7.51 -17.90
C THR A 170 7.72 -6.17 -17.84
N CYS A 171 6.41 -6.22 -17.80
CA CYS A 171 5.54 -5.08 -17.62
C CYS A 171 4.57 -5.41 -16.48
N ASP A 172 4.82 -4.86 -15.32
CA ASP A 172 3.90 -4.91 -14.19
C ASP A 172 2.81 -3.84 -14.34
N ARG A 173 1.83 -3.86 -13.47
CA ARG A 173 0.67 -2.98 -13.56
C ARG A 173 0.45 -2.24 -12.24
N LEU A 174 0.18 -0.94 -12.34
CA LEU A 174 -0.46 -0.19 -11.28
C LEU A 174 -1.92 0.03 -11.67
N ARG A 175 -2.84 -0.53 -10.90
CA ARG A 175 -4.29 -0.37 -11.07
C ARG A 175 -4.83 0.62 -10.06
N LEU A 176 -5.36 1.74 -10.57
CA LEU A 176 -5.92 2.81 -9.76
C LEU A 176 -7.45 2.86 -9.93
N TRP A 177 -8.17 2.87 -8.82
CA TRP A 177 -9.63 2.88 -8.79
C TRP A 177 -10.19 4.29 -8.78
N ARG A 178 -10.97 4.65 -9.81
CA ARG A 178 -11.81 5.85 -9.81
C ARG A 178 -13.19 5.47 -9.31
N ALA A 179 -13.76 6.28 -8.45
CA ALA A 179 -15.13 6.10 -7.99
C ALA A 179 -16.10 6.84 -8.90
N ASP A 180 -17.14 6.14 -9.34
CA ASP A 180 -18.26 6.64 -10.12
C ASP A 180 -19.57 6.29 -9.38
N ALA A 181 -20.67 6.99 -9.69
CA ALA A 181 -22.00 6.67 -9.20
C ALA A 181 -22.64 5.52 -10.01
N SER A 182 -23.50 4.75 -9.36
CA SER A 182 -24.36 3.76 -10.03
C SER A 182 -25.39 4.43 -10.94
N GLU A 183 -25.97 5.53 -10.46
CA GLU A 183 -26.80 6.44 -11.25
C GLU A 183 -26.17 7.83 -11.24
N SER A 184 -25.90 8.35 -12.44
CA SER A 184 -25.20 9.63 -12.56
C SER A 184 -26.14 10.84 -12.52
N PHE A 185 -27.46 10.61 -12.64
CA PHE A 185 -28.42 11.70 -12.78
C PHE A 185 -29.87 11.26 -12.49
N ASP A 186 -30.49 11.86 -11.49
CA ASP A 186 -31.94 11.68 -11.22
C ASP A 186 -32.77 12.65 -12.09
N PHE A 187 -33.30 12.10 -13.16
CA PHE A 187 -34.10 12.87 -14.10
C PHE A 187 -35.45 13.38 -13.49
N TYR A 188 -35.99 12.67 -12.50
CA TYR A 188 -37.21 13.10 -11.82
C TYR A 188 -36.93 14.32 -10.92
N ALA A 189 -35.92 14.25 -10.09
CA ALA A 189 -35.48 15.38 -9.25
C ALA A 189 -35.19 16.62 -10.11
N PHE A 190 -34.50 16.45 -11.24
CA PHE A 190 -34.24 17.53 -12.18
C PHE A 190 -35.51 18.18 -12.73
N ASN A 191 -36.50 17.38 -13.16
CA ASN A 191 -37.74 17.88 -13.73
C ASN A 191 -38.64 18.64 -12.74
N ILE A 192 -38.56 18.34 -11.45
CA ILE A 192 -39.26 19.07 -10.39
C ILE A 192 -38.51 20.30 -9.89
N GLY A 193 -37.32 20.59 -10.48
CA GLY A 193 -36.51 21.76 -10.15
C GLY A 193 -35.49 21.54 -9.02
N ASP A 194 -35.34 20.34 -8.52
CA ASP A 194 -34.28 19.96 -7.57
C ASP A 194 -33.00 19.58 -8.32
N TYR A 195 -32.29 20.59 -8.80
CA TYR A 195 -31.06 20.42 -9.56
C TYR A 195 -29.89 19.88 -8.73
N TYR A 196 -29.88 20.09 -7.42
CA TYR A 196 -28.85 19.57 -6.52
C TYR A 196 -29.11 18.11 -6.18
N GLY A 197 -30.33 17.75 -5.83
CA GLY A 197 -30.75 16.37 -5.61
C GLY A 197 -30.51 15.49 -6.84
N ALA A 198 -30.71 16.05 -8.03
CA ALA A 198 -30.48 15.34 -9.30
C ALA A 198 -29.06 14.84 -9.51
N VAL A 199 -28.06 15.37 -8.79
CA VAL A 199 -26.64 14.99 -8.89
C VAL A 199 -26.02 14.57 -7.55
N GLU A 200 -26.81 14.48 -6.48
CA GLU A 200 -26.31 14.21 -5.12
C GLU A 200 -25.59 12.88 -5.02
N GLU A 201 -26.17 11.80 -5.55
CA GLU A 201 -25.55 10.46 -5.55
C GLU A 201 -24.22 10.46 -6.32
N LYS A 202 -24.20 11.15 -7.48
CA LYS A 202 -22.98 11.29 -8.28
C LYS A 202 -21.87 11.99 -7.49
N VAL A 203 -22.19 13.13 -6.86
CA VAL A 203 -21.21 13.89 -6.07
C VAL A 203 -20.71 13.06 -4.89
N GLY A 204 -21.62 12.38 -4.19
CA GLY A 204 -21.28 11.51 -3.06
C GLY A 204 -20.31 10.39 -3.44
N SER A 205 -20.60 9.68 -4.52
CA SER A 205 -19.79 8.58 -5.01
C SER A 205 -18.42 9.06 -5.54
N GLU A 206 -18.40 10.06 -6.41
CA GLU A 206 -17.15 10.58 -6.99
C GLU A 206 -16.23 11.19 -5.93
N THR A 207 -16.76 11.69 -4.81
CA THR A 207 -15.98 12.27 -3.71
C THR A 207 -15.01 11.25 -3.11
N LEU A 208 -15.30 9.94 -3.18
CA LEU A 208 -14.41 8.88 -2.73
C LEU A 208 -13.03 8.91 -3.41
N SER A 209 -12.96 9.39 -4.65
CA SER A 209 -11.69 9.47 -5.38
C SER A 209 -11.26 10.91 -5.71
N LYS A 210 -11.81 11.93 -5.03
CA LYS A 210 -11.46 13.35 -5.32
C LYS A 210 -10.11 13.73 -4.77
N VAL A 211 -9.85 13.56 -3.48
CA VAL A 211 -8.66 14.09 -2.80
C VAL A 211 -8.02 13.05 -1.88
N LEU A 212 -6.69 12.98 -1.95
CA LEU A 212 -5.88 12.19 -1.03
C LEU A 212 -5.88 12.85 0.36
N TYR A 213 -6.15 12.04 1.40
CA TYR A 213 -6.19 12.47 2.82
C TYR A 213 -7.16 13.62 3.08
N PRO A 214 -8.49 13.37 3.05
CA PRO A 214 -9.44 14.37 3.52
C PRO A 214 -9.16 14.73 4.97
N ASN A 215 -9.50 15.96 5.35
CA ASN A 215 -9.35 16.42 6.72
C ASN A 215 -10.18 15.55 7.67
N ASP A 216 -9.54 14.78 8.54
CA ASP A 216 -10.15 13.87 9.51
C ASP A 216 -10.42 14.52 10.89
N GLY A 217 -10.27 15.83 11.00
CA GLY A 217 -10.67 16.60 12.15
C GLY A 217 -12.20 16.69 12.35
N THR A 218 -12.99 16.33 11.33
CA THR A 218 -14.46 16.32 11.36
C THR A 218 -14.99 14.91 11.22
N ASP A 219 -16.24 14.66 11.65
CA ASP A 219 -16.89 13.36 11.50
C ASP A 219 -17.09 12.97 10.03
N GLU A 220 -17.45 13.92 9.18
CA GLU A 220 -17.61 13.70 7.74
C GLU A 220 -16.27 13.36 7.07
N GLY A 221 -15.20 14.02 7.47
CA GLY A 221 -13.85 13.69 6.96
C GLY A 221 -13.40 12.30 7.39
N ARG A 222 -13.65 11.91 8.64
CA ARG A 222 -13.40 10.53 9.13
C ARG A 222 -14.25 9.51 8.39
N ARG A 223 -15.54 9.80 8.17
CA ARG A 223 -16.46 8.95 7.38
C ARG A 223 -15.94 8.76 5.96
N LEU A 224 -15.56 9.84 5.28
CA LEU A 224 -15.03 9.79 3.92
C LEU A 224 -13.74 8.95 3.86
N ARG A 225 -12.81 9.16 4.80
CA ARG A 225 -11.55 8.40 4.85
C ARG A 225 -11.79 6.89 5.07
N LEU A 226 -12.72 6.52 5.95
CA LEU A 226 -13.09 5.11 6.14
C LEU A 226 -13.72 4.51 4.88
N LYS A 227 -14.61 5.25 4.20
CA LYS A 227 -15.19 4.84 2.93
C LYS A 227 -14.13 4.69 1.83
N GLN A 228 -13.16 5.60 1.74
CA GLN A 228 -12.04 5.50 0.79
C GLN A 228 -11.24 4.21 1.00
N GLN A 229 -10.92 3.87 2.26
CA GLN A 229 -10.17 2.65 2.58
C GLN A 229 -10.96 1.40 2.19
N HIS A 230 -12.25 1.33 2.52
CA HIS A 230 -13.10 0.20 2.14
C HIS A 230 -13.27 0.10 0.61
N PHE A 231 -13.56 1.21 -0.07
CA PHE A 231 -13.66 1.28 -1.52
C PHE A 231 -12.43 0.68 -2.20
N PHE A 232 -11.27 1.13 -1.79
CA PHE A 232 -9.99 0.69 -2.32
C PHE A 232 -9.77 -0.82 -2.16
N VAL A 233 -9.95 -1.35 -0.95
CA VAL A 233 -9.68 -2.78 -0.68
C VAL A 233 -10.73 -3.69 -1.30
N SER A 234 -12.01 -3.28 -1.29
CA SER A 234 -13.10 -4.06 -1.87
C SER A 234 -12.92 -4.22 -3.37
N CYS A 235 -12.67 -3.12 -4.10
CA CYS A 235 -12.38 -3.18 -5.54
C CYS A 235 -11.17 -4.09 -5.85
N SER A 236 -10.11 -3.96 -5.06
CA SER A 236 -8.87 -4.71 -5.29
C SER A 236 -9.04 -6.22 -5.07
N LEU A 237 -9.74 -6.61 -4.01
CA LEU A 237 -10.05 -8.01 -3.74
C LEU A 237 -10.99 -8.62 -4.77
N GLN A 238 -12.02 -7.88 -5.20
CA GLN A 238 -12.91 -8.32 -6.28
C GLN A 238 -12.14 -8.56 -7.59
N ASP A 239 -11.16 -7.72 -7.91
CA ASP A 239 -10.30 -7.88 -9.09
C ASP A 239 -9.42 -9.13 -9.00
N MET A 240 -8.79 -9.35 -7.84
CA MET A 240 -7.97 -10.54 -7.60
C MET A 240 -8.80 -11.83 -7.70
N LEU A 241 -9.98 -11.87 -7.08
CA LEU A 241 -10.89 -13.02 -7.13
C LEU A 241 -11.42 -13.26 -8.55
N ARG A 242 -11.80 -12.21 -9.28
CA ARG A 242 -12.18 -12.31 -10.68
C ARG A 242 -11.08 -12.94 -11.53
N SER A 243 -9.81 -12.64 -11.25
CA SER A 243 -8.69 -13.26 -11.96
C SER A 243 -8.55 -14.75 -11.72
N LEU A 244 -8.95 -15.25 -10.54
CA LEU A 244 -9.02 -16.69 -10.24
C LEU A 244 -10.20 -17.34 -10.98
N ASP A 245 -11.38 -16.74 -10.87
CA ASP A 245 -12.60 -17.22 -11.50
C ASP A 245 -12.44 -17.37 -13.02
N GLN A 246 -11.89 -16.35 -13.69
CA GLN A 246 -11.58 -16.40 -15.12
C GLN A 246 -10.62 -17.52 -15.53
N ARG A 247 -9.81 -18.00 -14.59
CA ARG A 247 -8.86 -19.12 -14.80
C ARG A 247 -9.40 -20.45 -14.31
N GLY A 248 -10.62 -20.48 -13.75
CA GLY A 248 -11.25 -21.66 -13.18
C GLY A 248 -10.53 -22.19 -11.93
N ILE A 249 -9.88 -21.30 -11.16
CA ILE A 249 -9.13 -21.65 -9.96
C ILE A 249 -10.05 -21.53 -8.74
N PRO A 250 -10.15 -22.57 -7.90
CA PRO A 250 -10.94 -22.52 -6.68
C PRO A 250 -10.45 -21.42 -5.73
N VAL A 251 -11.38 -20.74 -5.05
CA VAL A 251 -11.06 -19.63 -4.13
C VAL A 251 -10.21 -20.08 -2.93
N GLN A 252 -10.23 -21.35 -2.57
CA GLN A 252 -9.38 -21.92 -1.51
C GLN A 252 -7.89 -21.86 -1.87
N GLU A 253 -7.57 -21.83 -3.17
CA GLU A 253 -6.20 -21.70 -3.67
C GLU A 253 -5.74 -20.22 -3.80
N PHE A 254 -6.56 -19.27 -3.32
CA PHE A 254 -6.23 -17.83 -3.39
C PHE A 254 -4.82 -17.52 -2.88
N PRO A 255 -4.35 -18.03 -1.71
CA PRO A 255 -3.01 -17.74 -1.21
C PRO A 255 -1.87 -18.29 -2.07
N ASP A 256 -2.14 -19.32 -2.90
CA ASP A 256 -1.14 -19.89 -3.82
C ASP A 256 -0.93 -19.02 -5.07
N HIS A 257 -1.86 -18.10 -5.34
CA HIS A 257 -1.84 -17.22 -6.50
C HIS A 257 -1.64 -15.74 -6.16
N TRP A 258 -1.98 -15.32 -4.95
CA TRP A 258 -1.89 -13.94 -4.49
C TRP A 258 -1.23 -13.84 -3.12
N ALA A 259 -0.11 -13.12 -3.05
CA ALA A 259 0.50 -12.64 -1.82
C ALA A 259 0.23 -11.14 -1.71
N VAL A 260 -0.52 -10.72 -0.69
CA VAL A 260 -0.96 -9.33 -0.55
C VAL A 260 -0.19 -8.63 0.56
N GLN A 261 0.55 -7.59 0.20
CA GLN A 261 1.27 -6.75 1.15
C GLN A 261 0.43 -5.55 1.55
N LEU A 262 0.02 -5.48 2.81
CA LEU A 262 -0.65 -4.32 3.41
C LEU A 262 0.40 -3.25 3.71
N ASN A 263 0.34 -2.13 2.99
CA ASN A 263 1.27 -1.03 3.14
C ASN A 263 0.71 -0.02 4.16
N ASP A 264 1.13 -0.12 5.41
CA ASP A 264 0.54 0.50 6.60
C ASP A 264 -0.84 -0.07 6.96
N THR A 265 -1.58 0.59 7.87
CA THR A 265 -2.92 0.17 8.30
C THR A 265 -4.03 0.60 7.34
N HIS A 266 -3.76 1.48 6.39
CA HIS A 266 -4.77 2.01 5.47
C HIS A 266 -5.54 0.91 4.72
N PRO A 267 -4.92 -0.18 4.22
CA PRO A 267 -5.63 -1.30 3.59
C PRO A 267 -6.04 -2.41 4.55
N THR A 268 -5.96 -2.24 5.87
CA THR A 268 -6.26 -3.34 6.83
C THR A 268 -7.70 -3.85 6.74
N LEU A 269 -8.64 -3.02 6.28
CA LEU A 269 -10.01 -3.47 6.00
C LEU A 269 -10.08 -4.59 4.95
N ALA A 270 -9.00 -4.86 4.22
CA ALA A 270 -8.91 -6.01 3.32
C ALA A 270 -9.09 -7.36 4.07
N ILE A 271 -8.68 -7.43 5.35
CA ILE A 271 -8.85 -8.63 6.17
C ILE A 271 -10.33 -8.95 6.39
N PRO A 272 -11.15 -8.09 7.01
CA PRO A 272 -12.58 -8.38 7.19
C PRO A 272 -13.35 -8.39 5.86
N GLU A 273 -12.91 -7.67 4.82
CA GLU A 273 -13.57 -7.72 3.51
C GLU A 273 -13.31 -9.06 2.80
N LEU A 274 -12.08 -9.58 2.81
CA LEU A 274 -11.83 -10.91 2.26
C LEU A 274 -12.61 -11.97 3.05
N MET A 275 -12.62 -11.91 4.38
CA MET A 275 -13.44 -12.79 5.22
C MET A 275 -14.93 -12.72 4.84
N ARG A 276 -15.47 -11.50 4.65
CA ARG A 276 -16.87 -11.31 4.20
C ARG A 276 -17.13 -12.00 2.86
N ILE A 277 -16.25 -11.78 1.89
CA ILE A 277 -16.41 -12.40 0.56
C ILE A 277 -16.35 -13.91 0.69
N LEU A 278 -15.36 -14.47 1.37
CA LEU A 278 -15.19 -15.91 1.52
C LEU A 278 -16.35 -16.58 2.26
N ILE A 279 -16.90 -15.94 3.31
CA ILE A 279 -17.96 -16.51 4.13
C ILE A 279 -19.35 -16.26 3.54
N ASP A 280 -19.64 -15.01 3.14
CA ASP A 280 -20.99 -14.57 2.79
C ASP A 280 -21.28 -14.80 1.29
N VAL A 281 -20.26 -14.71 0.42
CA VAL A 281 -20.43 -14.89 -1.04
C VAL A 281 -20.00 -16.31 -1.46
N GLU A 282 -18.77 -16.71 -1.13
CA GLU A 282 -18.21 -18.02 -1.50
C GLU A 282 -18.66 -19.16 -0.57
N GLN A 283 -19.36 -18.82 0.52
CA GLN A 283 -19.96 -19.76 1.48
C GLN A 283 -18.99 -20.73 2.14
N LEU A 284 -17.72 -20.36 2.27
CA LEU A 284 -16.73 -21.15 3.01
C LEU A 284 -17.07 -21.23 4.49
N THR A 285 -16.46 -22.21 5.18
CA THR A 285 -16.46 -22.23 6.64
C THR A 285 -15.63 -21.07 7.19
N TRP A 286 -15.84 -20.71 8.45
CA TRP A 286 -15.02 -19.69 9.10
C TRP A 286 -13.54 -20.09 9.12
N GLU A 287 -13.27 -21.33 9.43
CA GLU A 287 -11.92 -21.90 9.57
C GLU A 287 -11.16 -21.85 8.24
N ASP A 288 -11.79 -22.27 7.15
CA ASP A 288 -11.19 -22.23 5.81
C ASP A 288 -10.98 -20.79 5.36
N ALA A 289 -11.97 -19.91 5.54
CA ALA A 289 -11.88 -18.51 5.20
C ALA A 289 -10.76 -17.80 5.98
N TRP A 290 -10.64 -18.07 7.27
CA TRP A 290 -9.62 -17.48 8.13
C TRP A 290 -8.21 -17.97 7.75
N SER A 291 -8.06 -19.26 7.51
CA SER A 291 -6.79 -19.85 7.04
C SER A 291 -6.34 -19.22 5.72
N THR A 292 -7.25 -19.12 4.73
CA THR A 292 -7.01 -18.45 3.45
C THR A 292 -6.62 -16.98 3.65
N CYS A 293 -7.34 -16.25 4.49
CA CYS A 293 -7.10 -14.84 4.78
C CYS A 293 -5.69 -14.63 5.37
N VAL A 294 -5.34 -15.34 6.44
CA VAL A 294 -4.03 -15.20 7.10
C VAL A 294 -2.88 -15.58 6.16
N ALA A 295 -3.05 -16.64 5.36
CA ALA A 295 -2.04 -17.06 4.40
C ALA A 295 -1.80 -16.06 3.26
N THR A 296 -2.79 -15.21 2.98
CA THR A 296 -2.74 -14.20 1.90
C THR A 296 -2.00 -12.94 2.32
N PHE A 297 -2.24 -12.42 3.53
CA PHE A 297 -1.80 -11.09 3.92
C PHE A 297 -0.47 -11.06 4.67
N ALA A 298 0.33 -10.04 4.37
CA ALA A 298 1.47 -9.60 5.17
C ALA A 298 1.34 -8.10 5.43
N TYR A 299 1.82 -7.62 6.58
CA TYR A 299 1.66 -6.24 7.04
C TYR A 299 2.99 -5.53 7.21
N THR A 300 3.12 -4.34 6.63
CA THR A 300 4.24 -3.42 6.88
C THR A 300 3.79 -2.28 7.77
N ASN A 301 4.45 -2.11 8.92
CA ASN A 301 4.29 -0.93 9.77
C ASN A 301 5.33 0.14 9.41
N HIS A 302 4.91 1.41 9.33
CA HIS A 302 5.77 2.55 9.00
C HIS A 302 5.97 3.53 10.14
N THR A 303 5.28 3.36 11.30
CA THR A 303 5.33 4.30 12.41
C THR A 303 5.38 3.63 13.76
N LEU A 304 6.09 4.26 14.71
CA LEU A 304 6.11 3.87 16.13
C LEU A 304 5.23 4.78 17.00
N LEU A 305 4.77 5.91 16.45
CA LEU A 305 4.03 6.92 17.21
C LEU A 305 2.60 6.41 17.49
N PRO A 306 2.19 6.30 18.77
CA PRO A 306 0.87 5.77 19.12
C PRO A 306 -0.28 6.56 18.49
N GLU A 307 -0.14 7.87 18.36
CA GLU A 307 -1.11 8.78 17.74
C GLU A 307 -1.28 8.56 16.24
N ALA A 308 -0.30 7.95 15.58
CA ALA A 308 -0.34 7.62 14.16
C ALA A 308 -0.79 6.16 13.91
N LEU A 309 -0.98 5.35 14.96
CA LEU A 309 -1.59 4.03 14.87
C LEU A 309 -3.11 4.18 14.75
N GLU A 310 -3.61 3.94 13.56
CA GLU A 310 -4.99 4.21 13.19
C GLU A 310 -6.02 3.43 14.02
N GLN A 311 -7.03 4.14 14.48
CA GLN A 311 -8.17 3.58 15.20
C GLN A 311 -9.48 4.13 14.61
N TRP A 312 -10.48 3.26 14.44
CA TRP A 312 -11.81 3.66 14.00
C TRP A 312 -12.83 3.44 15.11
N SER A 313 -13.66 4.45 15.39
CA SER A 313 -14.72 4.29 16.38
C SER A 313 -15.67 3.16 15.96
N VAL A 314 -16.13 2.38 16.95
CA VAL A 314 -17.11 1.30 16.73
C VAL A 314 -18.39 1.87 16.12
N GLU A 315 -18.86 3.03 16.59
CA GLU A 315 -20.05 3.70 16.07
C GLU A 315 -19.93 4.03 14.58
N LEU A 316 -18.77 4.55 14.15
CA LEU A 316 -18.53 4.88 12.75
C LEU A 316 -18.48 3.62 11.88
N LEU A 317 -17.79 2.57 12.36
CA LEU A 317 -17.74 1.28 11.67
C LEU A 317 -19.12 0.63 11.58
N GLU A 318 -19.92 0.68 12.64
CA GLU A 318 -21.29 0.14 12.65
C GLU A 318 -22.18 0.83 11.62
N ARG A 319 -22.06 2.16 11.51
CA ARG A 319 -22.83 2.96 10.55
C ARG A 319 -22.38 2.73 9.11
N VAL A 320 -21.07 2.62 8.84
CA VAL A 320 -20.53 2.56 7.48
C VAL A 320 -20.32 1.14 6.99
N LEU A 321 -19.92 0.21 7.87
CA LEU A 321 -19.48 -1.15 7.55
C LEU A 321 -19.98 -2.17 8.59
N PRO A 322 -21.31 -2.29 8.82
CA PRO A 322 -21.87 -3.10 9.91
C PRO A 322 -21.44 -4.56 9.84
N ARG A 323 -21.36 -5.14 8.65
CA ARG A 323 -20.92 -6.54 8.49
C ARG A 323 -19.45 -6.75 8.82
N HIS A 324 -18.61 -5.83 8.41
CA HIS A 324 -17.16 -5.89 8.72
C HIS A 324 -16.91 -5.78 10.22
N LEU A 325 -17.65 -4.92 10.91
CA LEU A 325 -17.55 -4.81 12.37
C LEU A 325 -17.91 -6.14 13.06
N GLN A 326 -18.98 -6.83 12.62
CA GLN A 326 -19.33 -8.16 13.15
C GLN A 326 -18.20 -9.17 12.96
N ILE A 327 -17.58 -9.18 11.78
CA ILE A 327 -16.44 -10.05 11.48
C ILE A 327 -15.24 -9.69 12.36
N ILE A 328 -14.94 -8.41 12.56
CA ILE A 328 -13.85 -7.97 13.45
C ILE A 328 -14.10 -8.42 14.88
N TYR A 329 -15.31 -8.32 15.39
CA TYR A 329 -15.65 -8.82 16.72
C TYR A 329 -15.45 -10.33 16.85
N GLU A 330 -15.83 -11.11 15.84
CA GLU A 330 -15.63 -12.57 15.83
C GLU A 330 -14.14 -12.91 15.77
N ILE A 331 -13.34 -12.20 14.92
CA ILE A 331 -11.89 -12.37 14.90
C ILE A 331 -11.30 -12.09 16.28
N ASN A 332 -11.72 -10.98 16.91
CA ASN A 332 -11.24 -10.59 18.24
C ASN A 332 -11.58 -11.65 19.30
N SER A 333 -12.83 -12.14 19.29
CA SER A 333 -13.29 -13.16 20.25
C SER A 333 -12.46 -14.44 20.14
N ARG A 334 -12.28 -14.96 18.92
CA ARG A 334 -11.50 -16.19 18.68
C ARG A 334 -10.02 -15.99 19.01
N PHE A 335 -9.45 -14.86 18.64
CA PHE A 335 -8.06 -14.53 18.97
C PHE A 335 -7.84 -14.43 20.49
N LEU A 336 -8.71 -13.73 21.22
CA LEU A 336 -8.58 -13.61 22.67
C LEU A 336 -8.80 -14.94 23.40
N GLN A 337 -9.58 -15.85 22.86
CA GLN A 337 -9.66 -17.22 23.39
C GLN A 337 -8.32 -17.96 23.28
N GLN A 338 -7.59 -17.80 22.16
CA GLN A 338 -6.25 -18.36 22.00
C GLN A 338 -5.25 -17.75 22.99
N VAL A 339 -5.28 -16.41 23.15
CA VAL A 339 -4.44 -15.71 24.13
C VAL A 339 -4.74 -16.19 25.55
N LYS A 340 -6.01 -16.30 25.91
CA LYS A 340 -6.42 -16.82 27.24
C LYS A 340 -5.96 -18.28 27.48
N HIS A 341 -5.94 -19.09 26.44
CA HIS A 341 -5.47 -20.47 26.53
C HIS A 341 -3.95 -20.55 26.77
N GLN A 342 -3.17 -19.71 26.08
CA GLN A 342 -1.71 -19.69 26.22
C GLN A 342 -1.24 -18.97 27.49
N HIS A 343 -2.01 -17.95 27.97
CA HIS A 343 -1.68 -17.13 29.13
C HIS A 343 -2.87 -17.09 30.11
N PRO A 344 -3.14 -18.20 30.82
CA PRO A 344 -4.28 -18.30 31.75
C PRO A 344 -4.16 -17.27 32.88
N GLY A 345 -5.22 -16.48 33.10
CA GLY A 345 -5.27 -15.50 34.18
C GLY A 345 -4.64 -14.13 33.91
N ASP A 346 -3.94 -13.95 32.79
CA ASP A 346 -3.37 -12.64 32.41
C ASP A 346 -4.43 -11.75 31.72
N ILE A 347 -5.28 -11.14 32.56
CA ILE A 347 -6.36 -10.24 32.09
C ILE A 347 -5.79 -8.97 31.42
N ASP A 348 -4.67 -8.48 31.91
CA ASP A 348 -4.07 -7.27 31.35
C ASP A 348 -3.49 -7.51 29.95
N ARG A 349 -2.93 -8.69 29.70
CA ARG A 349 -2.51 -9.09 28.35
C ARG A 349 -3.71 -9.19 27.42
N LEU A 350 -4.82 -9.80 27.82
CA LEU A 350 -6.05 -9.85 27.04
C LEU A 350 -6.51 -8.43 26.65
N ARG A 351 -6.47 -7.48 27.57
CA ARG A 351 -6.83 -6.07 27.31
C ARG A 351 -5.87 -5.39 26.33
N ARG A 352 -4.55 -5.61 26.49
CA ARG A 352 -3.54 -5.03 25.59
C ARG A 352 -3.61 -5.61 24.18
N MET A 353 -3.85 -6.91 24.04
CA MET A 353 -3.89 -7.60 22.74
C MET A 353 -5.26 -7.50 22.05
N SER A 354 -6.32 -7.11 22.73
CA SER A 354 -7.65 -6.94 22.12
C SER A 354 -7.59 -6.02 20.89
N LEU A 355 -8.29 -6.42 19.83
CA LEU A 355 -8.50 -5.59 18.65
C LEU A 355 -9.42 -4.40 18.95
N VAL A 356 -10.26 -4.52 19.98
CA VAL A 356 -11.24 -3.53 20.37
C VAL A 356 -10.83 -2.88 21.69
N VAL A 357 -10.85 -1.56 21.72
CA VAL A 357 -10.77 -0.76 22.96
C VAL A 357 -12.17 -0.65 23.53
N GLU A 358 -12.34 -1.11 24.75
CA GLU A 358 -13.61 -1.02 25.50
C GLU A 358 -13.68 0.29 26.32
N GLY A 359 -14.88 0.69 26.71
CA GLY A 359 -15.17 1.91 27.50
C GLY A 359 -16.10 2.87 26.77
N ASP A 360 -16.11 4.13 27.16
CA ASP A 360 -17.04 5.14 26.62
C ASP A 360 -16.77 5.46 25.13
N ASN A 361 -15.51 5.41 24.71
CA ASN A 361 -15.08 5.65 23.32
C ASN A 361 -14.54 4.37 22.69
N ARG A 362 -15.42 3.39 22.46
CA ARG A 362 -15.03 2.12 21.83
C ARG A 362 -14.45 2.34 20.45
N SER A 363 -13.31 1.68 20.17
CA SER A 363 -12.64 1.78 18.87
C SER A 363 -11.95 0.48 18.48
N VAL A 364 -11.74 0.28 17.19
CA VAL A 364 -10.98 -0.83 16.62
C VAL A 364 -9.56 -0.39 16.34
N ARG A 365 -8.58 -1.12 16.86
CA ARG A 365 -7.14 -0.91 16.61
C ARG A 365 -6.75 -1.59 15.30
N MET A 366 -6.56 -0.81 14.25
CA MET A 366 -6.30 -1.35 12.91
C MET A 366 -4.95 -2.07 12.81
N SER A 367 -3.92 -1.60 13.52
CA SER A 367 -2.62 -2.28 13.57
C SER A 367 -2.69 -3.66 14.24
N HIS A 368 -3.50 -3.82 15.29
CA HIS A 368 -3.72 -5.12 15.92
C HIS A 368 -4.44 -6.09 14.97
N LEU A 369 -5.48 -5.60 14.28
CA LEU A 369 -6.17 -6.39 13.25
C LEU A 369 -5.21 -6.81 12.14
N ALA A 370 -4.34 -5.90 11.67
CA ALA A 370 -3.34 -6.19 10.65
C ALA A 370 -2.34 -7.27 11.10
N VAL A 371 -1.85 -7.19 12.36
CA VAL A 371 -0.93 -8.21 12.92
C VAL A 371 -1.61 -9.57 13.03
N VAL A 372 -2.84 -9.61 13.53
CA VAL A 372 -3.56 -10.90 13.74
C VAL A 372 -3.93 -11.56 12.42
N GLY A 373 -4.35 -10.76 11.44
CA GLY A 373 -4.80 -11.25 10.13
C GLY A 373 -3.68 -11.44 9.08
N SER A 374 -2.41 -11.31 9.46
CA SER A 374 -1.27 -11.45 8.54
C SER A 374 -0.33 -12.57 8.99
N HIS A 375 0.24 -13.31 8.05
CA HIS A 375 1.25 -14.34 8.35
C HIS A 375 2.64 -13.74 8.64
N ALA A 376 2.92 -12.53 8.16
CA ALA A 376 4.18 -11.84 8.38
C ALA A 376 3.95 -10.35 8.68
N VAL A 377 4.77 -9.79 9.56
CA VAL A 377 4.76 -8.37 9.96
C VAL A 377 6.17 -7.84 9.89
N ASN A 378 6.37 -6.70 9.24
CA ASN A 378 7.69 -6.11 9.22
C ASN A 378 7.71 -4.64 9.58
N GLY A 379 8.82 -4.23 10.15
CA GLY A 379 9.26 -2.84 10.19
C GLY A 379 10.13 -2.47 8.99
N VAL A 380 10.44 -1.18 8.84
CA VAL A 380 11.09 -0.60 7.66
C VAL A 380 12.58 -0.27 7.87
N SER A 381 13.16 -0.73 8.96
CA SER A 381 14.61 -0.78 9.26
C SER A 381 14.85 -1.72 10.43
N GLN A 382 16.11 -2.13 10.68
CA GLN A 382 16.43 -2.97 11.83
C GLN A 382 16.02 -2.32 13.15
N LEU A 383 16.45 -1.08 13.38
CA LEU A 383 16.10 -0.35 14.60
C LEU A 383 14.58 -0.22 14.76
N HIS A 384 13.87 0.13 13.68
CA HIS A 384 12.41 0.25 13.71
C HIS A 384 11.75 -1.08 14.09
N SER A 385 12.19 -2.18 13.47
CA SER A 385 11.65 -3.52 13.75
C SER A 385 11.93 -4.00 15.18
N GLU A 386 13.12 -3.68 15.71
CA GLU A 386 13.41 -3.96 17.13
C GLU A 386 12.51 -3.17 18.09
N LEU A 387 12.25 -1.89 17.78
CA LEU A 387 11.37 -1.05 18.60
C LEU A 387 9.90 -1.53 18.48
N LEU A 388 9.46 -1.95 17.30
CA LEU A 388 8.14 -2.58 17.12
C LEU A 388 7.98 -3.81 18.03
N ARG A 389 8.94 -4.73 18.00
CA ARG A 389 8.93 -5.96 18.81
C ARG A 389 8.98 -5.69 20.31
N ARG A 390 9.80 -4.72 20.73
CA ARG A 390 10.02 -4.46 22.16
C ARG A 390 8.98 -3.53 22.80
N GLN A 391 8.39 -2.61 22.04
CA GLN A 391 7.53 -1.56 22.58
C GLN A 391 6.10 -1.62 22.07
N VAL A 392 5.89 -1.59 20.75
CA VAL A 392 4.55 -1.45 20.16
C VAL A 392 3.79 -2.77 20.17
N PHE A 393 4.44 -3.85 19.72
CA PHE A 393 3.81 -5.18 19.52
C PHE A 393 4.47 -6.27 20.38
N ARG A 394 4.98 -5.93 21.56
CA ARG A 394 5.68 -6.86 22.42
C ARG A 394 4.87 -8.14 22.71
N ASP A 395 3.63 -7.98 23.15
CA ASP A 395 2.77 -9.13 23.47
C ASP A 395 2.47 -9.98 22.22
N PHE A 396 2.41 -9.34 21.04
CA PHE A 396 2.21 -10.06 19.77
C PHE A 396 3.49 -10.74 19.28
N ASP A 397 4.67 -10.16 19.50
CA ASP A 397 5.95 -10.81 19.20
C ASP A 397 6.18 -12.06 20.07
N GLU A 398 5.82 -11.98 21.36
CA GLU A 398 5.85 -13.13 22.27
C GLU A 398 4.84 -14.21 21.86
N PHE A 399 3.67 -13.83 21.34
CA PHE A 399 2.61 -14.74 20.93
C PHE A 399 2.85 -15.37 19.54
N PHE A 400 3.46 -14.61 18.62
CA PHE A 400 3.77 -15.00 17.25
C PHE A 400 5.27 -14.76 16.94
N PRO A 401 6.20 -15.48 17.54
CA PRO A 401 7.63 -15.15 17.51
C PRO A 401 8.25 -15.16 16.09
N GLU A 402 7.64 -15.91 15.15
CA GLU A 402 8.14 -16.03 13.78
C GLU A 402 7.55 -15.02 12.79
N ARG A 403 6.55 -14.24 13.22
CA ARG A 403 5.87 -13.30 12.30
C ARG A 403 6.65 -12.02 12.04
N PHE A 404 7.46 -11.59 13.00
CA PHE A 404 8.12 -10.29 12.94
C PHE A 404 9.49 -10.35 12.28
N CYS A 405 9.68 -9.53 11.24
CA CYS A 405 10.95 -9.42 10.53
C CYS A 405 11.33 -7.94 10.30
N ALA A 406 12.55 -7.72 9.88
CA ALA A 406 13.03 -6.41 9.47
C ALA A 406 13.26 -6.40 7.96
N THR A 407 12.70 -5.41 7.30
CA THR A 407 12.97 -5.16 5.89
C THR A 407 13.19 -3.67 5.68
N THR A 408 14.45 -3.27 5.53
CA THR A 408 14.85 -1.87 5.43
C THR A 408 14.33 -1.25 4.12
N ASN A 409 13.81 -0.03 4.14
CA ASN A 409 13.41 0.67 2.93
C ASN A 409 14.61 0.98 2.03
N GLY A 410 14.45 0.88 0.71
CA GLY A 410 15.41 1.23 -0.31
C GLY A 410 14.89 2.24 -1.31
N ILE A 411 15.66 2.41 -2.35
CA ILE A 411 15.34 3.28 -3.49
C ILE A 411 15.55 2.52 -4.79
N THR A 412 14.87 2.93 -5.85
CA THR A 412 15.25 2.47 -7.18
C THR A 412 16.52 3.21 -7.66
N PRO A 413 17.63 2.48 -7.96
CA PRO A 413 18.87 3.11 -8.43
C PRO A 413 18.71 3.76 -9.81
N ARG A 414 17.73 3.30 -10.60
CA ARG A 414 17.43 3.84 -11.93
C ARG A 414 17.03 5.31 -11.86
N ARG A 415 16.10 5.67 -10.97
CA ARG A 415 15.69 7.07 -10.78
C ARG A 415 16.67 7.85 -9.90
N TRP A 416 17.03 7.29 -8.74
CA TRP A 416 17.71 8.04 -7.69
C TRP A 416 19.23 8.13 -7.83
N LEU A 417 19.83 7.34 -8.74
CA LEU A 417 21.24 7.43 -9.05
C LEU A 417 21.46 7.65 -10.55
N LYS A 418 21.02 6.71 -11.41
CA LYS A 418 21.28 6.78 -12.85
C LYS A 418 20.68 8.03 -13.50
N LEU A 419 19.41 8.32 -13.27
CA LEU A 419 18.73 9.50 -13.83
C LEU A 419 19.12 10.79 -13.10
N ALA A 420 19.15 10.76 -11.76
CA ALA A 420 19.40 11.96 -10.97
C ALA A 420 20.86 12.47 -11.08
N ASN A 421 21.82 11.57 -11.26
CA ASN A 421 23.24 11.90 -11.33
C ASN A 421 23.96 11.09 -12.42
N PRO A 422 23.68 11.35 -13.71
CA PRO A 422 24.22 10.56 -14.81
C PRO A 422 25.74 10.54 -14.85
N ARG A 423 26.42 11.64 -14.48
CA ARG A 423 27.89 11.70 -14.44
C ARG A 423 28.50 10.77 -13.41
N LEU A 424 27.85 10.65 -12.23
CA LEU A 424 28.27 9.68 -11.22
C LEU A 424 27.96 8.26 -11.70
N ALA A 425 26.80 8.03 -12.29
CA ALA A 425 26.41 6.74 -12.85
C ALA A 425 27.38 6.27 -13.93
N ASP A 426 27.80 7.15 -14.84
CA ASP A 426 28.79 6.85 -15.87
C ASP A 426 30.15 6.50 -15.25
N LEU A 427 30.59 7.27 -14.24
CA LEU A 427 31.83 6.97 -13.51
C LEU A 427 31.78 5.61 -12.80
N ILE A 428 30.70 5.28 -12.12
CA ILE A 428 30.51 3.95 -11.50
C ILE A 428 30.58 2.86 -12.57
N THR A 429 29.86 3.04 -13.66
CA THR A 429 29.81 2.08 -14.77
C THR A 429 31.17 1.85 -15.43
N GLU A 430 32.02 2.88 -15.51
CA GLU A 430 33.38 2.76 -16.01
C GLU A 430 34.23 1.76 -15.22
N TYR A 431 34.05 1.69 -13.89
CA TYR A 431 34.85 0.87 -12.99
C TYR A 431 34.28 -0.52 -12.71
N ILE A 432 32.95 -0.66 -12.63
CA ILE A 432 32.31 -1.92 -12.23
C ILE A 432 31.28 -2.47 -13.22
N GLY A 433 31.15 -1.84 -14.40
CA GLY A 433 30.11 -2.21 -15.37
C GLY A 433 28.72 -1.66 -14.99
N ASP A 434 27.70 -1.97 -15.80
CA ASP A 434 26.34 -1.40 -15.65
C ASP A 434 25.36 -2.32 -14.88
N GLY A 435 25.84 -3.44 -14.35
CA GLY A 435 25.01 -4.42 -13.62
C GLY A 435 24.36 -3.86 -12.36
N TRP A 436 25.01 -2.90 -11.69
CA TRP A 436 24.52 -2.22 -10.49
C TRP A 436 23.16 -1.53 -10.71
N ILE A 437 22.81 -1.19 -11.96
CA ILE A 437 21.54 -0.52 -12.29
C ILE A 437 20.33 -1.43 -11.99
N ARG A 438 20.52 -2.75 -12.06
CA ARG A 438 19.51 -3.75 -11.73
C ARG A 438 19.76 -4.42 -10.38
N ASP A 439 21.01 -4.50 -9.99
CA ASP A 439 21.50 -5.17 -8.78
C ASP A 439 22.42 -4.22 -8.00
N LEU A 440 21.82 -3.49 -7.05
CA LEU A 440 22.53 -2.44 -6.30
C LEU A 440 23.65 -2.99 -5.42
N SER A 441 23.63 -4.30 -5.08
CA SER A 441 24.70 -4.94 -4.29
C SER A 441 26.05 -4.90 -5.00
N GLN A 442 26.07 -4.84 -6.34
CA GLN A 442 27.30 -4.73 -7.11
C GLN A 442 28.11 -3.45 -6.82
N LEU A 443 27.48 -2.43 -6.21
CA LEU A 443 28.20 -1.23 -5.75
C LEU A 443 29.27 -1.56 -4.69
N GLU A 444 29.16 -2.69 -3.97
CA GLU A 444 30.17 -3.15 -3.03
C GLU A 444 31.53 -3.35 -3.70
N SER A 445 31.53 -3.70 -4.99
CA SER A 445 32.76 -3.86 -5.79
C SER A 445 33.59 -2.56 -5.87
N LEU A 446 32.98 -1.39 -5.65
CA LEU A 446 33.70 -0.11 -5.58
C LEU A 446 34.71 -0.07 -4.40
N ALA A 447 34.50 -0.87 -3.35
CA ALA A 447 35.42 -0.96 -2.23
C ALA A 447 36.83 -1.38 -2.69
N ASN A 448 36.96 -2.17 -3.77
CA ASN A 448 38.23 -2.58 -4.36
C ASN A 448 39.03 -1.39 -4.93
N TYR A 449 38.35 -0.27 -5.18
CA TYR A 449 38.96 0.96 -5.71
C TYR A 449 39.07 2.08 -4.66
N ALA A 450 38.89 1.78 -3.36
CA ALA A 450 38.91 2.78 -2.28
C ALA A 450 40.22 3.61 -2.22
N HIS A 451 41.33 3.05 -2.67
CA HIS A 451 42.65 3.72 -2.71
C HIS A 451 43.08 4.13 -4.13
N ASN A 452 42.16 4.08 -5.11
CA ASN A 452 42.49 4.49 -6.47
C ASN A 452 42.40 6.01 -6.61
N GLU A 453 43.54 6.66 -6.77
CA GLU A 453 43.65 8.12 -6.88
C GLU A 453 42.94 8.68 -8.12
N GLU A 454 42.93 7.95 -9.23
CA GLU A 454 42.24 8.36 -10.45
C GLU A 454 40.72 8.38 -10.24
N LEU A 455 40.14 7.34 -9.63
CA LEU A 455 38.70 7.32 -9.27
C LEU A 455 38.37 8.46 -8.31
N ALA A 456 39.19 8.67 -7.27
CA ALA A 456 38.99 9.76 -6.32
C ALA A 456 38.98 11.14 -7.01
N SER A 457 39.92 11.39 -7.92
CA SER A 457 39.99 12.63 -8.70
C SER A 457 38.75 12.82 -9.61
N LYS A 458 38.36 11.78 -10.35
CA LYS A 458 37.17 11.80 -11.21
C LYS A 458 35.90 12.04 -10.38
N TRP A 459 35.77 11.40 -9.23
CA TRP A 459 34.64 11.61 -8.33
C TRP A 459 34.56 13.03 -7.77
N GLN A 460 35.70 13.61 -7.36
CA GLN A 460 35.75 15.00 -6.92
C GLN A 460 35.37 15.97 -8.07
N ALA A 461 35.77 15.68 -9.30
CA ALA A 461 35.38 16.45 -10.47
C ALA A 461 33.85 16.39 -10.72
N VAL A 462 33.24 15.20 -10.58
CA VAL A 462 31.77 15.04 -10.68
C VAL A 462 31.06 15.88 -9.61
N LYS A 463 31.50 15.79 -8.34
CA LYS A 463 30.92 16.58 -7.24
C LYS A 463 31.04 18.07 -7.51
N ARG A 464 32.23 18.55 -7.88
CA ARG A 464 32.46 19.97 -8.19
C ARG A 464 31.58 20.47 -9.33
N ASN A 465 31.44 19.70 -10.40
CA ASN A 465 30.57 20.04 -11.51
C ASN A 465 29.09 20.14 -11.10
N ASN A 466 28.60 19.23 -10.23
CA ASN A 466 27.25 19.28 -9.73
C ASN A 466 27.00 20.52 -8.84
N LYS A 467 27.95 20.85 -7.96
CA LYS A 467 27.92 22.06 -7.14
C LYS A 467 27.86 23.34 -8.01
N LEU A 468 28.71 23.44 -9.04
CA LEU A 468 28.72 24.56 -9.98
C LEU A 468 27.36 24.72 -10.70
N ARG A 469 26.75 23.61 -11.14
CA ARG A 469 25.42 23.64 -11.76
C ARG A 469 24.34 24.10 -10.79
N LEU A 470 24.41 23.64 -9.53
CA LEU A 470 23.48 24.05 -8.48
C LEU A 470 23.64 25.54 -8.16
N ALA A 471 24.86 26.02 -7.95
CA ALA A 471 25.14 27.40 -7.65
C ALA A 471 24.65 28.32 -8.81
N LYS A 472 24.94 27.93 -10.07
CA LYS A 472 24.44 28.64 -11.24
C LYS A 472 22.91 28.73 -11.29
N ARG A 473 22.23 27.58 -11.03
CA ARG A 473 20.75 27.53 -11.02
C ARG A 473 20.16 28.44 -9.93
N ILE A 474 20.73 28.42 -8.73
CA ILE A 474 20.29 29.31 -7.65
C ILE A 474 20.51 30.77 -8.01
N HIS A 475 21.64 31.10 -8.63
CA HIS A 475 21.89 32.46 -9.12
C HIS A 475 20.87 32.89 -10.19
N ASP A 476 20.63 32.04 -11.19
CA ASP A 476 19.71 32.33 -12.29
C ASP A 476 18.24 32.50 -11.82
N GLU A 477 17.81 31.68 -10.81
CA GLU A 477 16.42 31.68 -10.32
C GLU A 477 16.17 32.66 -9.16
N GLN A 478 17.18 32.91 -8.33
CA GLN A 478 17.02 33.65 -7.06
C GLN A 478 17.91 34.91 -6.97
N GLY A 479 18.87 35.08 -7.88
CA GLY A 479 19.86 36.16 -7.81
C GLY A 479 20.85 36.00 -6.64
N ILE A 480 20.95 34.83 -6.03
CA ILE A 480 21.82 34.56 -4.87
C ILE A 480 23.13 33.93 -5.35
N GLU A 481 24.26 34.52 -4.93
CA GLU A 481 25.58 33.95 -5.14
C GLU A 481 25.92 32.98 -3.98
N ILE A 482 26.26 31.74 -4.33
CA ILE A 482 26.68 30.72 -3.38
C ILE A 482 28.09 30.24 -3.71
N SER A 483 28.97 30.27 -2.73
CA SER A 483 30.29 29.66 -2.87
C SER A 483 30.17 28.15 -3.01
N ILE A 484 30.81 27.58 -4.04
CA ILE A 484 30.83 26.12 -4.25
C ILE A 484 31.56 25.36 -3.14
N ASP A 485 32.39 26.05 -2.35
CA ASP A 485 33.12 25.43 -1.25
C ASP A 485 32.27 25.37 0.03
N SER A 486 31.13 26.08 0.07
CA SER A 486 30.14 26.00 1.17
C SER A 486 29.01 24.98 0.91
N LEU A 487 28.96 24.33 -0.24
CA LEU A 487 27.96 23.34 -0.61
C LEU A 487 28.36 21.92 -0.22
#